data_80775310e483f866dfd69b38dea7254c
#
_entry.id   80775310e483f866dfd69b38dea7254c
#
_cell.length_a   1.000
_cell.length_b   1.000
_cell.length_c   1.000
_cell.angle_alpha   90.00
_cell.angle_beta   90.00
_cell.angle_gamma   90.00
#
_symmetry.space_group_name_H-M   'P 1'
#
loop_
_entity.id
_entity.type
_entity.pdbx_description
1 polymer ?
#
loop_
_entity_poly.entity_id
_entity_poly.type
_entity_poly.pdbx_seq_one_letter_code
_entity_poly.pdbx_strand_id
1 'polypeptide(L)'
;SIDSVMGIIIGNAAEARETGDWSIVDRHFDGLKLAMDWLGAHDSNNCGLLEIPEASDWADLFGFSYHVLYDEVLWYRSLVCFADILEQRKEVELAKERRKQADVVAKLLVKKFWPSTAGGGRPADGDSEQRFSFTDAQNSLGDARYLMAQISPFSFSWRCDVYGNILAYLTGLLDKERALMTFRFLWGVGANEPGLVKNLYPPVQAGDPEWRSYYTVNLLNLPNHYHNGGIWPFVGGMWVRYIYKLGMKGLARRELLRLAELCSRGVSHKWEFNEWHHGQTARPMGKAFQAWSAASFIRACHDLHVDPASIS
;
A
#
# COMPACT_ATOMS: atom_id res chain seq x y z
N SER A 1 -14.20 -6.92 -0.19
CA SER A 1 -13.24 -6.02 0.45
C SER A 1 -13.33 -4.62 -0.16
N ILE A 2 -12.99 -3.60 0.59
CA ILE A 2 -13.06 -2.20 0.18
C ILE A 2 -12.06 -1.90 -0.93
N ASP A 3 -10.85 -2.40 -0.80
CA ASP A 3 -9.76 -2.25 -1.77
C ASP A 3 -10.12 -2.81 -3.16
N SER A 4 -10.94 -3.87 -3.22
CA SER A 4 -11.41 -4.43 -4.50
C SER A 4 -12.23 -3.41 -5.30
N VAL A 5 -13.06 -2.61 -4.63
CA VAL A 5 -13.86 -1.56 -5.27
C VAL A 5 -12.94 -0.45 -5.81
N MET A 6 -11.94 -0.04 -5.03
CA MET A 6 -10.91 0.89 -5.46
C MET A 6 -10.08 0.32 -6.62
N GLY A 7 -9.75 -0.97 -6.55
CA GLY A 7 -9.04 -1.70 -7.58
C GLY A 7 -9.75 -1.70 -8.94
N ILE A 8 -11.08 -1.81 -8.95
CA ILE A 8 -11.89 -1.74 -10.18
C ILE A 8 -11.76 -0.35 -10.84
N ILE A 9 -11.87 0.73 -10.07
CA ILE A 9 -11.77 2.10 -10.59
C ILE A 9 -10.37 2.34 -11.18
N ILE A 10 -9.33 1.99 -10.41
CA ILE A 10 -7.93 2.17 -10.79
C ILE A 10 -7.60 1.32 -12.02
N GLY A 11 -8.05 0.06 -12.06
CA GLY A 11 -7.81 -0.89 -13.14
C GLY A 11 -8.43 -0.44 -14.46
N ASN A 12 -9.70 -0.05 -14.48
CA ASN A 12 -10.36 0.47 -15.67
C ASN A 12 -9.65 1.71 -16.23
N ALA A 13 -9.28 2.66 -15.36
CA ALA A 13 -8.55 3.85 -15.78
C ALA A 13 -7.14 3.52 -16.29
N ALA A 14 -6.44 2.55 -15.66
CA ALA A 14 -5.11 2.15 -16.10
C ALA A 14 -5.15 1.47 -17.47
N GLU A 15 -6.07 0.56 -17.71
CA GLU A 15 -6.24 -0.12 -18.97
C GLU A 15 -6.59 0.87 -20.10
N ALA A 16 -7.55 1.77 -19.86
CA ALA A 16 -7.92 2.77 -20.84
C ALA A 16 -6.75 3.69 -21.23
N ARG A 17 -5.88 4.05 -20.29
CA ARG A 17 -4.67 4.85 -20.58
C ARG A 17 -3.61 4.08 -21.36
N GLU A 18 -3.36 2.82 -20.99
CA GLU A 18 -2.33 1.99 -21.64
C GLU A 18 -2.72 1.60 -23.06
N THR A 19 -4.00 1.33 -23.30
CA THR A 19 -4.52 0.93 -24.61
C THR A 19 -4.96 2.10 -25.49
N GLY A 20 -5.25 3.26 -24.90
CA GLY A 20 -5.92 4.39 -25.55
C GLY A 20 -7.40 4.17 -25.82
N ASP A 21 -7.95 3.02 -25.43
CA ASP A 21 -9.37 2.67 -25.61
C ASP A 21 -10.17 2.96 -24.34
N TRP A 22 -10.98 4.00 -24.38
CA TRP A 22 -11.85 4.41 -23.28
C TRP A 22 -13.25 3.77 -23.32
N SER A 23 -13.53 2.93 -24.30
CA SER A 23 -14.87 2.29 -24.44
C SER A 23 -15.20 1.38 -23.26
N ILE A 24 -14.20 0.77 -22.61
CA ILE A 24 -14.41 -0.03 -21.41
C ILE A 24 -14.93 0.84 -20.25
N VAL A 25 -14.38 2.03 -20.10
CA VAL A 25 -14.81 2.99 -19.08
C VAL A 25 -16.23 3.46 -19.35
N ASP A 26 -16.56 3.82 -20.61
CA ASP A 26 -17.90 4.26 -20.98
C ASP A 26 -18.94 3.17 -20.72
N ARG A 27 -18.61 1.92 -20.99
CA ARG A 27 -19.49 0.77 -20.76
C ARG A 27 -19.82 0.57 -19.28
N HIS A 28 -18.87 0.88 -18.40
CA HIS A 28 -18.97 0.64 -16.94
C HIS A 28 -19.17 1.91 -16.13
N PHE A 29 -19.36 3.06 -16.77
CA PHE A 29 -19.32 4.37 -16.09
C PHE A 29 -20.30 4.50 -14.93
N ASP A 30 -21.54 4.09 -15.10
CA ASP A 30 -22.55 4.17 -14.02
C ASP A 30 -22.16 3.31 -12.82
N GLY A 31 -21.57 2.14 -13.06
CA GLY A 31 -21.01 1.29 -12.01
C GLY A 31 -19.80 1.93 -11.31
N LEU A 32 -18.91 2.57 -12.07
CA LEU A 32 -17.76 3.28 -11.50
C LEU A 32 -18.19 4.49 -10.67
N LYS A 33 -19.21 5.21 -11.09
CA LYS A 33 -19.81 6.31 -10.33
C LYS A 33 -20.41 5.81 -9.02
N LEU A 34 -21.22 4.75 -9.07
CA LEU A 34 -21.81 4.13 -7.88
C LEU A 34 -20.70 3.63 -6.92
N ALA A 35 -19.62 3.06 -7.45
CA ALA A 35 -18.47 2.63 -6.66
C ALA A 35 -17.80 3.83 -5.93
N MET A 36 -17.63 4.97 -6.60
CA MET A 36 -17.10 6.18 -5.97
C MET A 36 -18.04 6.74 -4.89
N ASP A 37 -19.34 6.75 -5.13
CA ASP A 37 -20.33 7.21 -4.15
C ASP A 37 -20.36 6.28 -2.93
N TRP A 38 -20.27 4.97 -3.16
CA TRP A 38 -20.21 3.98 -2.09
C TRP A 38 -18.93 4.12 -1.25
N LEU A 39 -17.79 4.32 -1.89
CA LEU A 39 -16.51 4.58 -1.18
C LEU A 39 -16.62 5.87 -0.34
N GLY A 40 -17.14 6.95 -0.90
CA GLY A 40 -17.32 8.22 -0.20
C GLY A 40 -18.22 8.10 1.04
N ALA A 41 -19.16 7.16 1.06
CA ALA A 41 -20.02 6.89 2.23
C ALA A 41 -19.24 6.26 3.42
N HIS A 42 -18.01 5.79 3.22
CA HIS A 42 -17.15 5.31 4.30
C HIS A 42 -16.38 6.44 5.03
N ASP A 43 -16.45 7.67 4.55
CA ASP A 43 -16.05 8.86 5.31
C ASP A 43 -17.24 9.33 6.15
N SER A 44 -17.62 8.52 7.15
CA SER A 44 -18.86 8.73 7.93
C SER A 44 -18.77 9.91 8.89
N ASN A 45 -17.55 10.33 9.26
CA ASN A 45 -17.31 11.49 10.09
C ASN A 45 -16.95 12.77 9.29
N ASN A 46 -16.96 12.69 7.96
CA ASN A 46 -16.65 13.78 7.03
C ASN A 46 -15.26 14.42 7.26
N CYS A 47 -14.28 13.61 7.65
CA CYS A 47 -12.91 14.08 7.85
C CYS A 47 -12.05 14.02 6.58
N GLY A 48 -12.55 13.43 5.50
CA GLY A 48 -11.89 13.25 4.21
C GLY A 48 -11.13 11.92 4.06
N LEU A 49 -11.07 11.10 5.10
CA LEU A 49 -10.46 9.77 5.11
C LEU A 49 -11.54 8.70 5.30
N LEU A 50 -11.28 7.48 4.81
CA LEU A 50 -12.21 6.36 4.90
C LEU A 50 -12.12 5.67 6.27
N GLU A 51 -13.25 5.20 6.78
CA GLU A 51 -13.32 4.36 7.97
C GLU A 51 -13.48 2.91 7.55
N ILE A 52 -12.37 2.16 7.63
CA ILE A 52 -12.28 0.79 7.17
C ILE A 52 -12.61 -0.18 8.31
N PRO A 53 -13.54 -1.13 8.14
CA PRO A 53 -13.74 -2.20 9.11
C PRO A 53 -12.49 -3.08 9.28
N GLU A 54 -12.29 -3.64 10.47
CA GLU A 54 -11.16 -4.54 10.73
C GLU A 54 -11.15 -5.74 9.77
N ALA A 55 -9.99 -6.07 9.22
CA ALA A 55 -9.75 -7.18 8.30
C ALA A 55 -10.59 -7.13 7.01
N SER A 56 -10.85 -5.94 6.45
CA SER A 56 -11.70 -5.76 5.26
C SER A 56 -10.97 -5.35 3.99
N ASP A 57 -9.65 -5.35 4.02
CA ASP A 57 -8.76 -5.06 2.89
C ASP A 57 -7.99 -6.30 2.41
N TRP A 58 -6.91 -6.12 1.66
CA TRP A 58 -6.04 -7.19 1.18
C TRP A 58 -5.36 -7.97 2.31
N ALA A 59 -5.20 -7.34 3.49
CA ALA A 59 -4.59 -7.96 4.66
C ALA A 59 -5.63 -8.79 5.45
N ASP A 60 -6.09 -9.87 4.84
CA ASP A 60 -7.08 -10.79 5.41
C ASP A 60 -6.72 -11.23 6.82
N LEU A 61 -7.71 -11.21 7.72
CA LEU A 61 -7.53 -11.60 9.12
C LEU A 61 -6.42 -10.83 9.82
N PHE A 62 -6.15 -9.58 9.43
CA PHE A 62 -5.21 -8.70 10.10
C PHE A 62 -5.92 -7.52 10.78
N GLY A 63 -5.40 -7.08 11.94
CA GLY A 63 -6.11 -6.21 12.88
C GLY A 63 -6.10 -4.72 12.53
N PHE A 64 -5.87 -4.33 11.28
CA PHE A 64 -5.98 -2.94 10.87
C PHE A 64 -7.43 -2.54 10.67
N SER A 65 -7.76 -1.31 11.06
CA SER A 65 -9.11 -0.77 10.96
C SER A 65 -9.10 0.76 11.06
N TYR A 66 -10.22 1.38 10.78
CA TYR A 66 -10.46 2.80 10.80
C TYR A 66 -9.70 3.50 9.66
N HIS A 67 -8.76 4.39 9.90
CA HIS A 67 -7.92 4.97 8.85
C HIS A 67 -6.69 4.09 8.63
N VAL A 68 -6.68 3.30 7.57
CA VAL A 68 -5.61 2.36 7.20
C VAL A 68 -4.82 2.92 6.04
N LEU A 69 -3.50 3.01 6.16
CA LEU A 69 -2.64 3.65 5.17
C LEU A 69 -2.85 3.10 3.76
N TYR A 70 -2.87 1.78 3.61
CA TYR A 70 -3.05 1.13 2.31
C TYR A 70 -4.34 1.59 1.61
N ASP A 71 -5.46 1.52 2.31
CA ASP A 71 -6.77 1.89 1.76
C ASP A 71 -6.84 3.39 1.46
N GLU A 72 -6.28 4.22 2.30
CA GLU A 72 -6.27 5.67 2.06
C GLU A 72 -5.41 6.06 0.84
N VAL A 73 -4.31 5.35 0.60
CA VAL A 73 -3.51 5.53 -0.62
C VAL A 73 -4.29 5.08 -1.86
N LEU A 74 -5.03 3.99 -1.78
CA LEU A 74 -5.92 3.55 -2.86
C LEU A 74 -7.10 4.51 -3.04
N TRP A 75 -7.65 5.06 -1.97
CA TRP A 75 -8.68 6.09 -2.04
C TRP A 75 -8.20 7.33 -2.80
N TYR A 76 -7.04 7.88 -2.40
CA TYR A 76 -6.38 8.95 -3.14
C TYR A 76 -6.23 8.60 -4.63
N ARG A 77 -5.73 7.40 -4.93
CA ARG A 77 -5.50 6.98 -6.30
C ARG A 77 -6.80 6.80 -7.09
N SER A 78 -7.85 6.30 -6.47
CA SER A 78 -9.19 6.18 -7.08
C SER A 78 -9.77 7.54 -7.45
N LEU A 79 -9.65 8.53 -6.58
CA LEU A 79 -10.07 9.90 -6.84
C LEU A 79 -9.34 10.50 -8.06
N VAL A 80 -8.01 10.32 -8.13
CA VAL A 80 -7.20 10.77 -9.28
C VAL A 80 -7.62 10.06 -10.56
N CYS A 81 -7.78 8.74 -10.51
CA CYS A 81 -8.19 7.94 -11.67
C CYS A 81 -9.60 8.30 -12.14
N PHE A 82 -10.52 8.50 -11.22
CA PHE A 82 -11.89 8.89 -11.57
C PHE A 82 -11.96 10.31 -12.14
N ALA A 83 -11.12 11.23 -11.65
CA ALA A 83 -10.99 12.55 -12.25
C ALA A 83 -10.51 12.48 -13.71
N ASP A 84 -9.53 11.62 -14.02
CA ASP A 84 -9.08 11.41 -15.40
C ASP A 84 -10.21 10.85 -16.29
N ILE A 85 -11.02 9.93 -15.77
CA ILE A 85 -12.21 9.39 -16.45
C ILE A 85 -13.20 10.52 -16.76
N LEU A 86 -13.50 11.37 -15.78
CA LEU A 86 -14.41 12.51 -15.95
C LEU A 86 -13.89 13.52 -16.97
N GLU A 87 -12.57 13.80 -17.00
CA GLU A 87 -11.94 14.67 -18.00
C GLU A 87 -12.12 14.14 -19.42
N GLN A 88 -11.92 12.84 -19.63
CA GLN A 88 -12.16 12.20 -20.94
C GLN A 88 -13.62 12.30 -21.37
N ARG A 89 -14.53 12.26 -20.42
CA ARG A 89 -15.98 12.42 -20.66
C ARG A 89 -16.43 13.88 -20.76
N LYS A 90 -15.49 14.84 -20.66
CA LYS A 90 -15.74 16.29 -20.66
C LYS A 90 -16.56 16.81 -19.47
N GLU A 91 -16.61 16.06 -18.38
CA GLU A 91 -17.27 16.44 -17.11
C GLU A 91 -16.27 17.23 -16.24
N VAL A 92 -15.81 18.38 -16.76
CA VAL A 92 -14.63 19.11 -16.25
C VAL A 92 -14.79 19.60 -14.80
N GLU A 93 -15.97 20.07 -14.41
CA GLU A 93 -16.18 20.60 -13.07
C GLU A 93 -16.17 19.48 -12.01
N LEU A 94 -16.79 18.35 -12.30
CA LEU A 94 -16.69 17.16 -11.43
C LEU A 94 -15.26 16.62 -11.35
N ALA A 95 -14.53 16.63 -12.44
CA ALA A 95 -13.11 16.23 -12.45
C ALA A 95 -12.26 17.13 -11.53
N LYS A 96 -12.45 18.44 -11.58
CA LYS A 96 -11.78 19.39 -10.67
C LYS A 96 -12.13 19.14 -9.21
N GLU A 97 -13.40 18.84 -8.92
CA GLU A 97 -13.84 18.52 -7.57
C GLU A 97 -13.13 17.27 -7.04
N ARG A 98 -13.08 16.18 -7.83
CA ARG A 98 -12.38 14.95 -7.45
C ARG A 98 -10.87 15.14 -7.27
N ARG A 99 -10.22 15.95 -8.09
CA ARG A 99 -8.81 16.32 -7.89
C ARG A 99 -8.60 17.10 -6.60
N LYS A 100 -9.47 18.07 -6.31
CA LYS A 100 -9.40 18.80 -5.05
C LYS A 100 -9.57 17.88 -3.84
N GLN A 101 -10.49 16.90 -3.92
CA GLN A 101 -10.67 15.89 -2.89
C GLN A 101 -9.40 15.03 -2.73
N ALA A 102 -8.79 14.58 -3.83
CA ALA A 102 -7.52 13.84 -3.80
C ALA A 102 -6.40 14.66 -3.11
N ASP A 103 -6.29 15.95 -3.41
CA ASP A 103 -5.31 16.84 -2.78
C ASP A 103 -5.53 16.98 -1.26
N VAL A 104 -6.79 17.00 -0.82
CA VAL A 104 -7.14 17.01 0.61
C VAL A 104 -6.69 15.71 1.26
N VAL A 105 -7.04 14.56 0.69
CA VAL A 105 -6.61 13.23 1.19
C VAL A 105 -5.09 13.16 1.30
N ALA A 106 -4.34 13.56 0.27
CA ALA A 106 -2.89 13.52 0.28
C ALA A 106 -2.29 14.38 1.41
N LYS A 107 -2.82 15.59 1.61
CA LYS A 107 -2.38 16.49 2.70
C LYS A 107 -2.69 15.90 4.08
N LEU A 108 -3.87 15.31 4.24
CA LEU A 108 -4.28 14.66 5.49
C LEU A 108 -3.39 13.47 5.81
N LEU A 109 -3.07 12.63 4.82
CA LEU A 109 -2.19 11.48 5.02
C LEU A 109 -0.80 11.91 5.49
N VAL A 110 -0.19 12.85 4.82
CA VAL A 110 1.13 13.36 5.26
C VAL A 110 1.03 13.99 6.65
N LYS A 111 -0.03 14.75 6.95
CA LYS A 111 -0.21 15.41 8.24
C LYS A 111 -0.46 14.42 9.38
N LYS A 112 -1.28 13.39 9.17
CA LYS A 112 -1.73 12.48 10.23
C LYS A 112 -0.86 11.22 10.35
N PHE A 113 -0.37 10.67 9.24
CA PHE A 113 0.38 9.40 9.24
C PHE A 113 1.90 9.57 9.29
N TRP A 114 2.41 10.80 9.14
CA TRP A 114 3.83 11.09 9.25
C TRP A 114 4.11 11.96 10.48
N PRO A 115 4.26 11.38 11.69
CA PRO A 115 4.62 12.14 12.88
C PRO A 115 5.94 12.91 12.68
N SER A 116 5.97 14.17 13.07
CA SER A 116 7.17 14.99 12.98
C SER A 116 7.17 16.06 14.06
N THR A 117 8.33 16.26 14.65
CA THR A 117 8.57 17.35 15.63
C THR A 117 8.89 18.68 14.95
N ALA A 118 9.20 18.67 13.64
CA ALA A 118 9.63 19.86 12.89
C ALA A 118 8.56 20.94 12.73
N GLY A 119 7.31 20.68 13.10
CA GLY A 119 6.20 21.61 12.97
C GLY A 119 5.83 22.38 14.24
N GLY A 120 6.46 22.14 15.41
CA GLY A 120 6.17 22.85 16.68
C GLY A 120 4.68 22.95 17.04
N GLY A 121 3.84 22.24 16.32
CA GLY A 121 2.43 22.52 16.25
C GLY A 121 1.63 21.73 17.27
N ARG A 122 1.13 22.44 18.29
CA ARG A 122 -0.17 22.07 18.84
C ARG A 122 -1.17 21.94 17.68
N PRO A 123 -2.00 20.88 17.63
CA PRO A 123 -3.11 20.80 16.68
C PRO A 123 -3.92 22.10 16.76
N ALA A 124 -4.24 22.69 15.62
CA ALA A 124 -5.12 23.86 15.58
C ALA A 124 -6.47 23.49 16.24
N ASP A 125 -7.00 24.41 17.04
CA ASP A 125 -8.26 24.26 17.76
C ASP A 125 -9.41 23.90 16.80
N GLY A 126 -10.03 22.73 17.02
CA GLY A 126 -11.20 22.31 16.25
C GLY A 126 -11.50 20.80 16.23
N ASP A 127 -10.50 19.95 16.29
CA ASP A 127 -10.64 18.50 16.08
C ASP A 127 -10.45 17.72 17.40
N SER A 128 -11.46 17.66 18.25
CA SER A 128 -11.30 17.20 19.65
C SER A 128 -11.08 15.71 19.82
N GLU A 129 -11.64 14.85 18.97
CA GLU A 129 -11.62 13.39 19.17
C GLU A 129 -10.44 12.68 18.51
N GLN A 130 -9.95 13.17 17.37
CA GLN A 130 -8.75 12.62 16.70
C GLN A 130 -7.42 13.13 17.28
N ARG A 131 -7.47 14.00 18.27
CA ARG A 131 -6.29 14.64 18.87
C ARG A 131 -5.41 13.69 19.64
N PHE A 132 -6.01 12.77 20.40
CA PHE A 132 -5.25 11.96 21.35
C PHE A 132 -4.28 11.01 20.64
N SER A 133 -4.77 10.17 19.73
CA SER A 133 -3.90 9.17 19.10
C SER A 133 -2.83 9.79 18.19
N PHE A 134 -3.13 10.90 17.50
CA PHE A 134 -2.13 11.61 16.69
C PHE A 134 -1.08 12.31 17.59
N THR A 135 -1.52 12.97 18.66
CA THR A 135 -0.62 13.61 19.62
C THR A 135 0.24 12.58 20.34
N ASP A 136 -0.36 11.44 20.71
CA ASP A 136 0.36 10.33 21.33
C ASP A 136 1.37 9.71 20.38
N ALA A 137 1.02 9.51 19.11
CA ALA A 137 1.95 9.06 18.08
C ALA A 137 3.11 10.04 17.91
N GLN A 138 2.83 11.35 17.83
CA GLN A 138 3.84 12.39 17.68
C GLN A 138 4.78 12.45 18.89
N ASN A 139 4.25 12.36 20.11
CA ASN A 139 5.03 12.39 21.34
C ASN A 139 5.85 11.10 21.53
N SER A 140 5.31 9.94 21.13
CA SER A 140 5.96 8.64 21.33
C SER A 140 7.00 8.31 20.28
N LEU A 141 6.75 8.68 19.01
CA LEU A 141 7.60 8.32 17.87
C LEU A 141 8.58 9.44 17.48
N GLY A 142 8.27 10.69 17.86
CA GLY A 142 9.05 11.85 17.41
C GLY A 142 9.00 12.00 15.88
N ASP A 143 10.17 12.04 15.25
CA ASP A 143 10.25 12.14 13.79
C ASP A 143 10.20 10.76 13.13
N ALA A 144 9.04 10.41 12.57
CA ALA A 144 8.90 9.19 11.77
C ALA A 144 9.67 9.32 10.45
N ARG A 145 10.06 8.16 9.92
CA ARG A 145 10.73 8.05 8.62
C ARG A 145 9.87 7.36 7.57
N TYR A 146 8.59 7.18 7.86
CA TYR A 146 7.59 6.51 7.03
C TYR A 146 6.19 6.91 7.48
N LEU A 147 5.20 6.64 6.65
CA LEU A 147 3.79 6.75 7.02
C LEU A 147 3.42 5.55 7.91
N MET A 148 2.80 5.82 9.06
CA MET A 148 2.30 4.79 9.98
C MET A 148 1.24 3.92 9.31
N ALA A 149 1.08 2.68 9.79
CA ALA A 149 0.13 1.73 9.18
C ALA A 149 -1.34 2.11 9.41
N GLN A 150 -1.66 2.65 10.59
CA GLN A 150 -3.06 2.90 10.99
C GLN A 150 -3.16 4.00 12.02
N ILE A 151 -4.26 4.76 11.96
CA ILE A 151 -4.68 5.70 13.01
C ILE A 151 -6.19 5.53 13.24
N SER A 152 -6.58 5.50 14.51
CA SER A 152 -7.97 5.54 14.96
C SER A 152 -8.14 6.62 16.04
N PRO A 153 -9.37 6.96 16.48
CA PRO A 153 -9.58 7.90 17.59
C PRO A 153 -8.91 7.50 18.91
N PHE A 154 -8.66 6.21 19.11
CA PHE A 154 -8.21 5.66 20.39
C PHE A 154 -6.83 5.00 20.33
N SER A 155 -6.28 4.78 19.15
CA SER A 155 -5.01 4.08 18.98
C SER A 155 -4.36 4.39 17.64
N PHE A 156 -3.07 4.07 17.54
CA PHE A 156 -2.32 4.08 16.28
C PHE A 156 -1.43 2.86 16.18
N SER A 157 -1.14 2.42 14.97
CA SER A 157 -0.09 1.44 14.70
C SER A 157 1.13 2.17 14.15
N TRP A 158 2.20 2.19 14.94
CA TRP A 158 3.49 2.80 14.57
C TRP A 158 4.28 1.96 13.58
N ARG A 159 3.81 0.79 13.24
CA ARG A 159 4.48 -0.11 12.29
C ARG A 159 4.52 0.52 10.90
N CYS A 160 5.55 0.18 10.17
CA CYS A 160 5.63 0.51 8.75
C CYS A 160 4.82 -0.53 7.96
N ASP A 161 3.65 -0.13 7.47
CA ASP A 161 3.00 -0.84 6.36
C ASP A 161 3.84 -0.57 5.12
N VAL A 162 4.67 -1.55 4.76
CA VAL A 162 5.66 -1.39 3.68
C VAL A 162 4.97 -1.26 2.34
N TYR A 163 3.91 -2.03 2.13
CA TYR A 163 3.17 -1.97 0.87
C TYR A 163 2.45 -0.61 0.69
N GLY A 164 1.75 -0.13 1.72
CA GLY A 164 1.12 1.19 1.70
C GLY A 164 2.12 2.32 1.45
N ASN A 165 3.30 2.29 2.10
CA ASN A 165 4.36 3.28 1.87
C ASN A 165 4.95 3.23 0.44
N ILE A 166 5.15 2.04 -0.12
CA ILE A 166 5.58 1.87 -1.51
C ILE A 166 4.55 2.47 -2.45
N LEU A 167 3.28 2.14 -2.27
CA LEU A 167 2.18 2.65 -3.09
C LEU A 167 2.04 4.17 -2.98
N ALA A 168 2.20 4.75 -1.79
CA ALA A 168 2.12 6.20 -1.60
C ALA A 168 3.09 6.96 -2.52
N TYR A 169 4.31 6.44 -2.71
CA TYR A 169 5.26 7.04 -3.65
C TYR A 169 4.97 6.68 -5.12
N LEU A 170 4.62 5.43 -5.40
CA LEU A 170 4.35 5.00 -6.78
C LEU A 170 3.15 5.73 -7.39
N THR A 171 2.13 6.02 -6.59
CA THR A 171 0.93 6.75 -7.01
C THR A 171 1.12 8.27 -7.09
N GLY A 172 2.22 8.80 -6.55
CA GLY A 172 2.52 10.23 -6.55
C GLY A 172 1.97 10.99 -5.34
N LEU A 173 1.42 10.30 -4.33
CA LEU A 173 0.97 10.91 -3.09
C LEU A 173 2.14 11.42 -2.26
N LEU A 174 3.19 10.61 -2.12
CA LEU A 174 4.38 10.93 -1.33
C LEU A 174 5.47 11.52 -2.23
N ASP A 175 6.13 12.57 -1.75
CA ASP A 175 7.27 13.17 -2.44
C ASP A 175 8.53 12.29 -2.38
N LYS A 176 9.52 12.61 -3.23
CA LYS A 176 10.76 11.83 -3.36
C LYS A 176 11.62 11.87 -2.09
N GLU A 177 11.62 12.98 -1.36
CA GLU A 177 12.42 13.14 -0.15
C GLU A 177 11.94 12.20 0.95
N ARG A 178 10.63 12.22 1.23
CA ARG A 178 10.02 11.29 2.21
C ARG A 178 10.13 9.85 1.76
N ALA A 179 9.92 9.56 0.48
CA ALA A 179 10.14 8.22 -0.05
C ALA A 179 11.59 7.75 0.16
N LEU A 180 12.58 8.61 -0.02
CA LEU A 180 13.98 8.27 0.24
C LEU A 180 14.25 8.04 1.74
N MET A 181 13.57 8.78 2.64
CA MET A 181 13.65 8.52 4.07
C MET A 181 13.08 7.14 4.43
N THR A 182 11.92 6.79 3.87
CA THR A 182 11.31 5.45 4.04
C THR A 182 12.22 4.34 3.51
N PHE A 183 12.78 4.54 2.32
CA PHE A 183 13.74 3.57 1.75
C PHE A 183 14.93 3.35 2.69
N ARG A 184 15.57 4.43 3.17
CA ARG A 184 16.72 4.34 4.07
C ARG A 184 16.38 3.66 5.39
N PHE A 185 15.18 3.90 5.92
CA PHE A 185 14.70 3.20 7.10
C PHE A 185 14.58 1.70 6.83
N LEU A 186 13.81 1.29 5.82
CA LEU A 186 13.58 -0.11 5.49
C LEU A 186 14.88 -0.86 5.19
N TRP A 187 15.79 -0.21 4.47
CA TRP A 187 17.11 -0.76 4.16
C TRP A 187 17.97 -0.91 5.41
N GLY A 188 18.00 0.12 6.25
CA GLY A 188 18.83 0.16 7.46
C GLY A 188 18.41 -0.85 8.52
N VAL A 189 17.10 -1.19 8.61
CA VAL A 189 16.60 -2.22 9.54
C VAL A 189 16.57 -3.63 8.92
N GLY A 190 17.01 -3.78 7.67
CA GLY A 190 17.02 -5.07 6.99
C GLY A 190 15.62 -5.62 6.69
N ALA A 191 14.63 -4.75 6.47
CA ALA A 191 13.28 -5.19 6.14
C ALA A 191 13.21 -5.98 4.81
N ASN A 192 14.21 -5.82 3.95
CA ASN A 192 14.37 -6.56 2.70
C ASN A 192 15.19 -7.85 2.81
N GLU A 193 15.51 -8.29 4.03
CA GLU A 193 16.26 -9.54 4.26
C GLU A 193 15.37 -10.61 4.93
N PRO A 194 15.64 -11.92 4.66
CA PRO A 194 16.71 -12.51 3.83
C PRO A 194 16.37 -12.60 2.33
N GLY A 195 15.11 -12.51 1.96
CA GLY A 195 14.67 -12.76 0.58
C GLY A 195 14.42 -11.46 -0.19
N LEU A 196 13.38 -10.78 0.20
CA LEU A 196 12.93 -9.52 -0.36
C LEU A 196 12.15 -8.75 0.72
N VAL A 197 11.64 -7.57 0.39
CA VAL A 197 10.95 -6.73 1.37
C VAL A 197 9.73 -7.44 1.98
N LYS A 198 9.62 -7.34 3.31
CA LYS A 198 8.46 -7.79 4.08
C LYS A 198 7.30 -6.81 3.87
N ASN A 199 6.07 -7.29 3.97
CA ASN A 199 4.90 -6.43 3.80
C ASN A 199 4.63 -5.51 5.00
N LEU A 200 5.08 -5.90 6.21
CA LEU A 200 4.94 -5.14 7.46
C LEU A 200 6.24 -5.21 8.26
N TYR A 201 6.67 -4.10 8.88
CA TYR A 201 7.85 -4.06 9.73
C TYR A 201 7.69 -3.12 10.94
N PRO A 202 8.09 -3.54 12.16
CA PRO A 202 8.31 -4.93 12.54
C PRO A 202 7.00 -5.73 12.61
N PRO A 203 7.05 -7.08 12.63
CA PRO A 203 5.84 -7.88 12.81
C PRO A 203 5.24 -7.71 14.21
N VAL A 204 3.93 -7.85 14.33
CA VAL A 204 3.20 -7.85 15.59
C VAL A 204 3.53 -9.12 16.37
N GLN A 205 3.96 -8.98 17.61
CA GLN A 205 4.30 -10.09 18.51
C GLN A 205 3.13 -10.45 19.42
N ALA A 206 3.08 -11.69 19.88
CA ALA A 206 2.17 -12.07 20.94
C ALA A 206 2.47 -11.23 22.20
N GLY A 207 1.45 -10.55 22.73
CA GLY A 207 1.58 -9.62 23.85
C GLY A 207 1.66 -8.14 23.45
N ASP A 208 1.87 -7.81 22.17
CA ASP A 208 1.72 -6.43 21.71
C ASP A 208 0.23 -5.99 21.80
N PRO A 209 -0.07 -4.72 22.05
CA PRO A 209 -1.46 -4.21 22.09
C PRO A 209 -2.24 -4.46 20.80
N GLU A 210 -1.54 -4.56 19.68
CA GLU A 210 -2.10 -4.81 18.35
C GLU A 210 -2.34 -6.31 18.09
N TRP A 211 -1.90 -7.21 18.98
CA TRP A 211 -2.10 -8.64 18.82
C TRP A 211 -3.59 -9.00 18.85
N ARG A 212 -4.01 -9.85 17.94
CA ARG A 212 -5.36 -10.42 17.88
C ARG A 212 -5.29 -11.93 18.07
N SER A 213 -6.18 -12.49 18.88
CA SER A 213 -6.23 -13.95 19.12
C SER A 213 -6.44 -14.75 17.84
N TYR A 214 -7.15 -14.20 16.87
CA TYR A 214 -7.39 -14.86 15.58
C TYR A 214 -6.15 -14.93 14.66
N TYR A 215 -5.02 -14.27 15.00
CA TYR A 215 -3.75 -14.43 14.26
C TYR A 215 -3.22 -15.85 14.32
N THR A 216 -3.64 -16.62 15.33
CA THR A 216 -3.28 -18.04 15.47
C THR A 216 -4.14 -18.97 14.64
N VAL A 217 -5.24 -18.49 14.05
CA VAL A 217 -6.11 -19.31 13.18
C VAL A 217 -5.29 -19.77 11.98
N ASN A 218 -5.22 -21.08 11.79
CA ASN A 218 -4.39 -21.75 10.78
C ASN A 218 -2.91 -21.31 10.80
N LEU A 219 -2.42 -20.72 11.90
CA LEU A 219 -1.08 -20.17 12.06
C LEU A 219 -0.72 -19.12 10.99
N LEU A 220 -1.73 -18.43 10.46
CA LEU A 220 -1.58 -17.57 9.29
C LEU A 220 -0.82 -16.28 9.61
N ASN A 221 -1.22 -15.53 10.65
CA ASN A 221 -0.64 -14.25 10.98
C ASN A 221 0.31 -14.30 12.20
N LEU A 222 1.03 -15.41 12.39
CA LEU A 222 2.14 -15.44 13.33
C LEU A 222 3.24 -14.47 12.88
N PRO A 223 4.13 -14.03 13.78
CA PRO A 223 5.23 -13.13 13.39
C PRO A 223 6.04 -13.69 12.22
N ASN A 224 6.26 -12.87 11.19
CA ASN A 224 6.91 -13.20 9.91
C ASN A 224 6.12 -14.15 9.00
N HIS A 225 4.84 -14.33 9.25
CA HIS A 225 3.92 -15.05 8.39
C HIS A 225 2.96 -14.08 7.70
N TYR A 226 2.44 -14.49 6.56
CA TYR A 226 1.33 -13.89 5.81
C TYR A 226 1.35 -12.35 5.86
N HIS A 227 0.32 -11.70 6.41
CA HIS A 227 0.28 -10.22 6.52
C HIS A 227 1.10 -9.68 7.69
N ASN A 228 1.54 -10.52 8.61
CA ASN A 228 2.34 -10.13 9.76
C ASN A 228 3.86 -10.23 9.49
N GLY A 229 4.34 -9.56 8.45
CA GLY A 229 5.75 -9.52 8.09
C GLY A 229 6.20 -10.66 7.17
N GLY A 230 5.29 -11.30 6.45
CA GLY A 230 5.62 -12.19 5.34
C GLY A 230 6.21 -11.45 4.15
N ILE A 231 6.83 -12.18 3.24
CA ILE A 231 7.38 -11.66 1.98
C ILE A 231 6.42 -12.04 0.86
N TRP A 232 5.85 -11.05 0.19
CA TRP A 232 4.94 -11.25 -0.90
C TRP A 232 5.60 -10.91 -2.23
N PRO A 233 5.72 -11.84 -3.19
CA PRO A 233 6.40 -11.53 -4.46
C PRO A 233 5.81 -10.34 -5.20
N PHE A 234 4.48 -10.14 -5.13
CA PHE A 234 3.87 -8.98 -5.79
C PHE A 234 4.26 -7.65 -5.13
N VAL A 235 4.38 -7.60 -3.79
CA VAL A 235 4.94 -6.43 -3.08
C VAL A 235 6.42 -6.25 -3.45
N GLY A 236 7.14 -7.35 -3.63
CA GLY A 236 8.52 -7.35 -4.11
C GLY A 236 8.69 -6.69 -5.48
N GLY A 237 7.81 -6.97 -6.43
CA GLY A 237 7.84 -6.28 -7.73
C GLY A 237 7.57 -4.77 -7.60
N MET A 238 6.65 -4.37 -6.70
CA MET A 238 6.43 -2.95 -6.40
C MET A 238 7.64 -2.30 -5.71
N TRP A 239 8.34 -3.02 -4.84
CA TRP A 239 9.61 -2.60 -4.22
C TRP A 239 10.70 -2.32 -5.25
N VAL A 240 10.88 -3.20 -6.22
CA VAL A 240 11.82 -3.01 -7.33
C VAL A 240 11.51 -1.73 -8.10
N ARG A 241 10.25 -1.51 -8.45
CA ARG A 241 9.76 -0.30 -9.15
C ARG A 241 9.94 0.97 -8.32
N TYR A 242 9.69 0.88 -7.02
CA TYR A 242 9.92 1.97 -6.06
C TYR A 242 11.38 2.42 -6.05
N ILE A 243 12.32 1.49 -5.94
CA ILE A 243 13.76 1.77 -5.97
C ILE A 243 14.17 2.35 -7.33
N TYR A 244 13.64 1.82 -8.42
CA TYR A 244 13.90 2.33 -9.77
C TYR A 244 13.41 3.78 -9.93
N LYS A 245 12.20 4.09 -9.47
CA LYS A 245 11.61 5.44 -9.51
C LYS A 245 12.38 6.43 -8.62
N LEU A 246 12.99 5.99 -7.53
CA LEU A 246 13.93 6.80 -6.72
C LEU A 246 15.22 7.16 -7.47
N GLY A 247 15.53 6.50 -8.58
CA GLY A 247 16.71 6.73 -9.40
C GLY A 247 17.87 5.76 -9.13
N MET A 248 17.70 4.79 -8.24
CA MET A 248 18.74 3.83 -7.85
C MET A 248 18.74 2.59 -8.77
N LYS A 249 18.98 2.81 -10.09
CA LYS A 249 18.83 1.79 -11.14
C LYS A 249 19.63 0.50 -10.89
N GLY A 250 20.89 0.62 -10.46
CA GLY A 250 21.74 -0.56 -10.17
C GLY A 250 21.21 -1.39 -9.01
N LEU A 251 20.68 -0.72 -7.97
CA LEU A 251 20.07 -1.39 -6.83
C LEU A 251 18.74 -2.05 -7.23
N ALA A 252 17.88 -1.36 -7.99
CA ALA A 252 16.63 -1.92 -8.50
C ALA A 252 16.88 -3.22 -9.31
N ARG A 253 17.96 -3.25 -10.14
CA ARG A 253 18.33 -4.45 -10.88
C ARG A 253 18.76 -5.60 -9.96
N ARG A 254 19.50 -5.31 -8.88
CA ARG A 254 19.86 -6.36 -7.88
C ARG A 254 18.62 -6.91 -7.18
N GLU A 255 17.70 -6.03 -6.76
CA GLU A 255 16.46 -6.47 -6.12
C GLU A 255 15.53 -7.22 -7.10
N LEU A 256 15.55 -6.89 -8.40
CA LEU A 256 14.86 -7.67 -9.44
C LEU A 256 15.41 -9.10 -9.55
N LEU A 257 16.74 -9.28 -9.49
CA LEU A 257 17.35 -10.62 -9.50
C LEU A 257 16.97 -11.41 -8.24
N ARG A 258 16.91 -10.76 -7.08
CA ARG A 258 16.43 -11.39 -5.83
C ARG A 258 14.95 -11.77 -5.91
N LEU A 259 14.14 -10.94 -6.58
CA LEU A 259 12.73 -11.26 -6.84
C LEU A 259 12.61 -12.50 -7.76
N ALA A 260 13.41 -12.56 -8.83
CA ALA A 260 13.47 -13.71 -9.73
C ALA A 260 13.85 -14.99 -8.96
N GLU A 261 14.91 -14.91 -8.14
CA GLU A 261 15.32 -16.03 -7.28
C GLU A 261 14.20 -16.46 -6.34
N LEU A 262 13.49 -15.49 -5.70
CA LEU A 262 12.38 -15.79 -4.81
C LEU A 262 11.22 -16.48 -5.56
N CYS A 263 10.83 -15.96 -6.73
CA CYS A 263 9.77 -16.51 -7.56
C CYS A 263 10.13 -17.90 -8.14
N SER A 264 11.44 -18.16 -8.36
CA SER A 264 11.90 -19.45 -8.83
C SER A 264 11.87 -20.56 -7.77
N ARG A 265 11.80 -20.18 -6.49
CA ARG A 265 11.65 -21.14 -5.39
C ARG A 265 10.21 -21.63 -5.37
N GLY A 266 10.02 -22.93 -5.38
CA GLY A 266 8.71 -23.54 -5.24
C GLY A 266 8.76 -24.71 -4.26
N VAL A 267 7.60 -25.20 -3.88
CA VAL A 267 7.47 -26.41 -3.04
C VAL A 267 7.61 -27.67 -3.89
N SER A 268 6.98 -27.69 -5.05
CA SER A 268 6.94 -28.86 -5.95
C SER A 268 7.68 -28.63 -7.27
N HIS A 269 7.64 -27.41 -7.78
CA HIS A 269 8.25 -27.04 -9.06
C HIS A 269 9.00 -25.70 -8.96
N LYS A 270 9.95 -25.47 -9.85
CA LYS A 270 10.50 -24.13 -10.06
C LYS A 270 9.43 -23.21 -10.68
N TRP A 271 9.49 -21.93 -10.34
CA TRP A 271 8.59 -20.90 -10.87
C TRP A 271 7.11 -21.13 -10.53
N GLU A 272 6.85 -21.59 -9.33
CA GLU A 272 5.46 -21.72 -8.83
C GLU A 272 4.81 -20.37 -8.54
N PHE A 273 5.59 -19.28 -8.42
CA PHE A 273 5.07 -17.98 -8.05
C PHE A 273 4.15 -18.08 -6.83
N ASN A 274 4.71 -18.56 -5.72
CA ASN A 274 3.95 -18.75 -4.49
C ASN A 274 3.32 -17.44 -4.02
N GLU A 275 2.25 -17.55 -3.26
CA GLU A 275 1.49 -16.44 -2.72
C GLU A 275 2.36 -15.55 -1.83
N TRP A 276 3.03 -16.15 -0.86
CA TRP A 276 3.95 -15.47 0.05
C TRP A 276 5.09 -16.40 0.47
N HIS A 277 6.09 -15.82 1.12
CA HIS A 277 7.24 -16.53 1.67
C HIS A 277 7.44 -16.11 3.13
N HIS A 278 7.96 -17.00 3.95
CA HIS A 278 8.22 -16.73 5.35
C HIS A 278 9.26 -15.61 5.53
N GLY A 279 8.93 -14.60 6.35
CA GLY A 279 9.70 -13.36 6.49
C GLY A 279 11.12 -13.51 7.03
N GLN A 280 11.47 -14.64 7.70
CA GLN A 280 12.81 -14.89 8.21
C GLN A 280 13.59 -15.92 7.41
N THR A 281 12.93 -16.84 6.72
CA THR A 281 13.60 -17.95 6.04
C THR A 281 13.49 -17.88 4.52
N ALA A 282 12.64 -17.00 4.00
CA ALA A 282 12.26 -16.93 2.59
C ALA A 282 11.76 -18.27 2.02
N ARG A 283 11.25 -19.17 2.87
CA ARG A 283 10.62 -20.42 2.44
C ARG A 283 9.29 -20.14 1.76
N PRO A 284 9.01 -20.74 0.58
CA PRO A 284 7.72 -20.57 -0.09
C PRO A 284 6.57 -21.09 0.77
N MET A 285 5.50 -20.31 0.81
CA MET A 285 4.30 -20.51 1.61
C MET A 285 3.05 -20.15 0.78
N GLY A 286 1.88 -20.42 1.34
CA GLY A 286 0.61 -20.10 0.70
C GLY A 286 0.33 -20.95 -0.53
N LYS A 287 -0.44 -20.41 -1.45
CA LYS A 287 -0.84 -21.09 -2.68
C LYS A 287 0.18 -20.87 -3.80
N ALA A 288 0.44 -21.90 -4.59
CA ALA A 288 1.23 -21.80 -5.82
C ALA A 288 0.43 -21.15 -6.96
N PHE A 289 1.14 -20.75 -8.01
CA PHE A 289 0.60 -20.23 -9.28
C PHE A 289 -0.25 -18.97 -9.14
N GLN A 290 0.23 -18.02 -8.32
CA GLN A 290 -0.43 -16.74 -8.11
C GLN A 290 -0.18 -15.79 -9.29
N ALA A 291 -1.25 -15.46 -10.02
CA ALA A 291 -1.19 -14.56 -11.18
C ALA A 291 -0.63 -13.17 -10.83
N TRP A 292 -0.98 -12.61 -9.69
CA TRP A 292 -0.47 -11.31 -9.24
C TRP A 292 1.04 -11.31 -8.98
N SER A 293 1.58 -12.41 -8.44
CA SER A 293 3.03 -12.56 -8.23
C SER A 293 3.77 -12.56 -9.57
N ALA A 294 3.27 -13.34 -10.55
CA ALA A 294 3.82 -13.37 -11.90
C ALA A 294 3.68 -12.03 -12.62
N ALA A 295 2.49 -11.41 -12.56
CA ALA A 295 2.23 -10.13 -13.20
C ALA A 295 3.12 -9.01 -12.65
N SER A 296 3.33 -8.96 -11.32
CA SER A 296 4.19 -7.96 -10.69
C SER A 296 5.67 -8.15 -11.05
N PHE A 297 6.15 -9.40 -11.16
CA PHE A 297 7.47 -9.71 -11.66
C PHE A 297 7.67 -9.24 -13.10
N ILE A 298 6.74 -9.60 -14.00
CA ILE A 298 6.78 -9.18 -15.41
C ILE A 298 6.75 -7.65 -15.52
N ARG A 299 5.90 -6.99 -14.75
CA ARG A 299 5.82 -5.52 -14.73
C ARG A 299 7.12 -4.89 -14.24
N ALA A 300 7.76 -5.44 -13.23
CA ALA A 300 9.05 -4.95 -12.77
C ALA A 300 10.15 -5.11 -13.83
N CYS A 301 10.17 -6.25 -14.54
CA CYS A 301 11.06 -6.47 -15.68
C CYS A 301 10.82 -5.43 -16.79
N HIS A 302 9.57 -5.21 -17.16
CA HIS A 302 9.20 -4.23 -18.17
C HIS A 302 9.66 -2.82 -17.81
N ASP A 303 9.38 -2.36 -16.59
CA ASP A 303 9.75 -1.01 -16.13
C ASP A 303 11.29 -0.81 -16.09
N LEU A 304 12.06 -1.88 -15.88
CA LEU A 304 13.53 -1.87 -15.88
C LEU A 304 14.15 -2.20 -17.24
N HIS A 305 13.33 -2.43 -18.28
CA HIS A 305 13.77 -2.86 -19.63
C HIS A 305 14.65 -4.13 -19.59
N VAL A 306 14.24 -5.11 -18.79
CA VAL A 306 14.87 -6.42 -18.66
C VAL A 306 13.97 -7.49 -19.27
N ASP A 307 14.50 -8.33 -20.13
CA ASP A 307 13.78 -9.49 -20.63
C ASP A 307 13.61 -10.53 -19.49
N PRO A 308 12.37 -10.88 -19.10
CA PRO A 308 12.13 -11.88 -18.07
C PRO A 308 12.84 -13.21 -18.34
N ALA A 309 12.92 -13.64 -19.60
CA ALA A 309 13.59 -14.88 -19.99
C ALA A 309 15.12 -14.85 -19.76
N SER A 310 15.72 -13.66 -19.68
CA SER A 310 17.15 -13.53 -19.45
C SER A 310 17.56 -13.72 -17.99
N ILE A 311 16.61 -13.77 -17.06
CA ILE A 311 16.84 -13.87 -15.61
C ILE A 311 16.02 -15.00 -14.97
N SER A 312 15.37 -15.85 -15.80
CA SER A 312 14.59 -17.03 -15.38
C SER A 312 15.45 -18.29 -15.27
#